data_7f04b1136b69009ac264b27c1841b96a
#
_entry.id   7f04b1136b69009ac264b27c1841b96a
#
_cell.length_a   1.000
_cell.length_b   1.000
_cell.length_c   1.000
_cell.angle_alpha   90.00
_cell.angle_beta   90.00
_cell.angle_gamma   90.00
#
_symmetry.space_group_name_H-M   'P 1'
#
loop_
_entity.id
_entity.type
_entity.pdbx_description
1 polymer ?
#
loop_
_entity_poly.entity_id
_entity_poly.type
_entity_poly.pdbx_seq_one_letter_code
_entity_poly.pdbx_strand_id
1 'polypeptide(L)'
;DDLATAAADLSTSGTVHHHIADMGVKGEPAGFVEWAADQMGGVDIVVSNVSAMAGPDWEMSCAVDLIGMDALVRASLEKMDDHAGCNVICIGSRAASVAAPRIAAYAGVKAATVSAMKTLSREVARRGIRANVVSPGDIIFEGGVWGRAKEENGKLWEMIVKENPFRRLGTPEEVADVVAFIASERSSFVTGANILVDGGATSGLQI
;
A
#
# COMPACT_ATOMS: atom_id res chain seq x y z
N ASP A 1 2.70 24.10 1.60
CA ASP A 1 2.06 22.96 2.27
C ASP A 1 1.78 21.90 1.21
N ASP A 2 2.62 20.86 1.19
CA ASP A 2 2.66 19.82 0.14
C ASP A 2 1.30 19.11 -0.01
N LEU A 3 0.60 18.93 1.11
CA LEU A 3 -0.69 18.26 1.13
C LEU A 3 -1.79 19.09 0.43
N ALA A 4 -1.81 20.40 0.67
CA ALA A 4 -2.74 21.30 0.00
C ALA A 4 -2.46 21.42 -1.51
N THR A 5 -1.18 21.42 -1.89
CA THR A 5 -0.77 21.42 -3.30
C THR A 5 -1.23 20.13 -4.00
N ALA A 6 -0.96 18.96 -3.41
CA ALA A 6 -1.41 17.68 -3.94
C ALA A 6 -2.95 17.60 -4.05
N ALA A 7 -3.67 18.10 -3.05
CA ALA A 7 -5.12 18.14 -3.08
C ALA A 7 -5.65 19.04 -4.22
N ALA A 8 -5.03 20.18 -4.47
CA ALA A 8 -5.39 21.09 -5.57
C ALA A 8 -5.19 20.43 -6.94
N ASP A 9 -4.07 19.74 -7.15
CA ASP A 9 -3.76 19.03 -8.40
C ASP A 9 -4.78 17.92 -8.68
N LEU A 10 -5.16 17.16 -7.66
CA LEU A 10 -6.12 16.06 -7.76
C LEU A 10 -7.57 16.54 -7.92
N SER A 11 -7.92 17.75 -7.47
CA SER A 11 -9.28 18.29 -7.51
C SER A 11 -9.83 18.48 -8.93
N THR A 12 -8.99 18.39 -9.95
CA THR A 12 -9.42 18.39 -11.36
C THR A 12 -10.21 17.15 -11.76
N SER A 13 -10.07 16.05 -11.01
CA SER A 13 -10.69 14.75 -11.28
C SER A 13 -11.88 14.43 -10.38
N GLY A 14 -12.13 15.24 -9.35
CA GLY A 14 -13.23 15.04 -8.39
C GLY A 14 -13.07 15.89 -7.14
N THR A 15 -13.98 15.70 -6.17
CA THR A 15 -13.87 16.35 -4.86
C THR A 15 -12.75 15.69 -4.06
N VAL A 16 -11.80 16.48 -3.58
CA VAL A 16 -10.67 16.02 -2.77
C VAL A 16 -10.73 16.66 -1.38
N HIS A 17 -10.71 15.83 -0.37
CA HIS A 17 -10.54 16.24 1.02
C HIS A 17 -9.16 15.80 1.50
N HIS A 18 -8.53 16.60 2.37
CA HIS A 18 -7.21 16.27 2.93
C HIS A 18 -7.16 16.57 4.42
N HIS A 19 -6.46 15.73 5.15
CA HIS A 19 -6.30 15.84 6.60
C HIS A 19 -4.95 15.26 7.01
N ILE A 20 -4.32 15.86 8.01
CA ILE A 20 -3.05 15.39 8.55
C ILE A 20 -3.34 14.38 9.66
N ALA A 21 -2.73 13.21 9.57
CA ALA A 21 -2.77 12.18 10.60
C ALA A 21 -1.44 11.40 10.63
N ASP A 22 -0.95 11.08 11.82
CA ASP A 22 0.23 10.24 12.00
C ASP A 22 -0.21 8.78 12.22
N MET A 23 0.10 7.93 11.25
CA MET A 23 -0.27 6.52 11.30
C MET A 23 0.43 5.74 12.43
N GLY A 24 1.53 6.27 12.99
CA GLY A 24 2.23 5.68 14.14
C GLY A 24 1.66 6.08 15.49
N VAL A 25 0.75 7.05 15.55
CA VAL A 25 0.16 7.54 16.80
C VAL A 25 -1.18 6.86 17.05
N LYS A 26 -1.31 6.23 18.22
CA LYS A 26 -2.53 5.51 18.60
C LYS A 26 -3.76 6.44 18.58
N GLY A 27 -4.77 6.01 17.82
CA GLY A 27 -6.05 6.71 17.66
C GLY A 27 -6.11 7.61 16.43
N GLU A 28 -5.00 8.13 15.94
CA GLU A 28 -5.00 9.00 14.75
C GLU A 28 -5.48 8.30 13.48
N PRO A 29 -5.08 7.03 13.17
CA PRO A 29 -5.62 6.33 12.00
C PRO A 29 -7.16 6.20 12.02
N ALA A 30 -7.73 5.87 13.18
CA ALA A 30 -9.19 5.76 13.33
C ALA A 30 -9.86 7.13 13.24
N GLY A 31 -9.31 8.16 13.90
CA GLY A 31 -9.80 9.54 13.83
C GLY A 31 -9.77 10.10 12.40
N PHE A 32 -8.75 9.75 11.62
CA PHE A 32 -8.70 10.08 10.19
C PHE A 32 -9.87 9.47 9.42
N VAL A 33 -10.18 8.20 9.67
CA VAL A 33 -11.32 7.53 9.00
C VAL A 33 -12.65 8.14 9.41
N GLU A 34 -12.85 8.46 10.68
CA GLU A 34 -14.07 9.15 11.15
C GLU A 34 -14.24 10.47 10.42
N TRP A 35 -13.19 11.30 10.42
CA TRP A 35 -13.19 12.56 9.70
C TRP A 35 -13.50 12.37 8.20
N ALA A 36 -12.85 11.42 7.52
CA ALA A 36 -13.05 11.17 6.10
C ALA A 36 -14.50 10.72 5.80
N ALA A 37 -15.03 9.81 6.60
CA ALA A 37 -16.43 9.35 6.46
C ALA A 37 -17.43 10.48 6.62
N ASP A 38 -17.20 11.41 7.57
CA ASP A 38 -18.05 12.60 7.78
C ASP A 38 -18.01 13.54 6.56
N GLN A 39 -16.86 13.67 5.89
CA GLN A 39 -16.73 14.50 4.68
C GLN A 39 -17.39 13.88 3.44
N MET A 40 -17.33 12.55 3.32
CA MET A 40 -17.73 11.81 2.12
C MET A 40 -19.09 11.10 2.25
N GLY A 41 -19.62 11.01 3.46
CA GLY A 41 -20.88 10.30 3.74
C GLY A 41 -20.72 8.77 3.88
N GLY A 42 -19.50 8.27 4.05
CA GLY A 42 -19.16 6.86 4.22
C GLY A 42 -17.81 6.53 3.61
N VAL A 43 -17.48 5.25 3.59
CA VAL A 43 -16.24 4.72 2.98
C VAL A 43 -16.57 3.50 2.12
N ASP A 44 -16.30 3.54 0.83
CA ASP A 44 -16.41 2.38 -0.06
C ASP A 44 -15.07 1.69 -0.26
N ILE A 45 -14.00 2.47 -0.44
CA ILE A 45 -12.67 1.96 -0.76
C ILE A 45 -11.65 2.61 0.19
N VAL A 46 -10.83 1.78 0.81
CA VAL A 46 -9.65 2.24 1.54
C VAL A 46 -8.38 1.70 0.91
N VAL A 47 -7.42 2.59 0.67
CA VAL A 47 -6.07 2.24 0.21
C VAL A 47 -5.07 2.62 1.30
N SER A 48 -4.55 1.63 2.02
CA SER A 48 -3.49 1.83 3.01
C SER A 48 -2.14 1.85 2.30
N ASN A 49 -1.64 3.05 1.99
CA ASN A 49 -0.38 3.27 1.26
C ASN A 49 0.74 3.82 2.15
N VAL A 50 0.42 4.41 3.31
CA VAL A 50 1.42 5.00 4.21
C VAL A 50 2.38 3.94 4.72
N SER A 51 3.67 4.25 4.72
CA SER A 51 4.73 3.40 5.26
C SER A 51 5.82 4.24 5.88
N ALA A 52 6.36 3.79 7.01
CA ALA A 52 7.51 4.43 7.65
C ALA A 52 8.79 4.28 6.82
N MET A 53 8.86 3.29 5.92
CA MET A 53 10.08 2.95 5.15
C MET A 53 11.31 2.78 6.06
N ALA A 54 11.10 2.33 7.30
CA ALA A 54 12.07 2.43 8.39
C ALA A 54 13.13 1.31 8.40
N GLY A 55 13.26 0.55 7.30
CA GLY A 55 14.33 -0.42 7.08
C GLY A 55 14.57 -1.41 8.23
N PRO A 56 15.56 -1.16 9.09
CA PRO A 56 15.89 -2.05 10.22
C PRO A 56 15.10 -1.74 11.50
N ASP A 57 14.38 -0.64 11.59
CA ASP A 57 13.68 -0.20 12.80
C ASP A 57 12.36 -0.94 12.99
N TRP A 58 12.34 -1.90 13.93
CA TRP A 58 11.17 -2.68 14.25
C TRP A 58 10.05 -1.87 14.90
N GLU A 59 10.40 -0.96 15.80
CA GLU A 59 9.41 -0.18 16.55
C GLU A 59 8.61 0.70 15.59
N MET A 60 9.29 1.48 14.78
CA MET A 60 8.66 2.36 13.79
C MET A 60 7.92 1.57 12.69
N SER A 61 8.54 0.51 12.16
CA SER A 61 7.89 -0.34 11.16
C SER A 61 6.61 -0.99 11.69
N CYS A 62 6.63 -1.52 12.93
CA CYS A 62 5.42 -2.08 13.54
C CYS A 62 4.38 -1.02 13.84
N ALA A 63 4.76 0.14 14.36
CA ALA A 63 3.82 1.20 14.71
C ALA A 63 3.03 1.68 13.49
N VAL A 64 3.72 2.03 12.41
CA VAL A 64 3.11 2.61 11.19
C VAL A 64 2.56 1.54 10.27
N ASP A 65 3.41 0.59 9.84
CA ASP A 65 3.09 -0.32 8.72
C ASP A 65 2.22 -1.52 9.14
N LEU A 66 2.07 -1.80 10.44
CA LEU A 66 1.24 -2.91 10.91
C LEU A 66 0.11 -2.43 11.83
N ILE A 67 0.42 -1.80 12.95
CA ILE A 67 -0.59 -1.40 13.94
C ILE A 67 -1.44 -0.24 13.40
N GLY A 68 -0.81 0.78 12.83
CA GLY A 68 -1.50 1.91 12.20
C GLY A 68 -2.35 1.48 11.01
N MET A 69 -1.82 0.59 10.17
CA MET A 69 -2.53 -0.01 9.05
C MET A 69 -3.77 -0.80 9.54
N ASP A 70 -3.63 -1.68 10.54
CA ASP A 70 -4.77 -2.46 11.07
C ASP A 70 -5.84 -1.53 11.68
N ALA A 71 -5.43 -0.49 12.41
CA ALA A 71 -6.34 0.49 12.99
C ALA A 71 -7.12 1.27 11.90
N LEU A 72 -6.43 1.72 10.84
CA LEU A 72 -7.06 2.35 9.67
C LEU A 72 -8.08 1.43 9.01
N VAL A 73 -7.69 0.19 8.73
CA VAL A 73 -8.53 -0.80 8.06
C VAL A 73 -9.77 -1.14 8.90
N ARG A 74 -9.61 -1.40 10.19
CA ARG A 74 -10.75 -1.74 11.06
C ARG A 74 -11.72 -0.59 11.19
N ALA A 75 -11.24 0.63 11.40
CA ALA A 75 -12.12 1.82 11.43
C ALA A 75 -12.86 2.00 10.09
N SER A 76 -12.18 1.78 8.96
CA SER A 76 -12.81 1.85 7.64
C SER A 76 -13.93 0.81 7.48
N LEU A 77 -13.74 -0.41 7.95
CA LEU A 77 -14.76 -1.47 7.91
C LEU A 77 -16.02 -1.14 8.71
N GLU A 78 -15.91 -0.32 9.75
CA GLU A 78 -17.05 0.17 10.53
C GLU A 78 -17.87 1.24 9.78
N LYS A 79 -17.25 1.91 8.79
CA LYS A 79 -17.87 2.95 7.97
C LYS A 79 -18.26 2.45 6.56
N MET A 80 -17.94 1.18 6.24
CA MET A 80 -18.33 0.53 5.00
C MET A 80 -19.70 -0.13 5.12
N ASP A 81 -20.55 0.09 4.15
CA ASP A 81 -21.78 -0.67 3.98
C ASP A 81 -21.51 -2.07 3.47
N ASP A 82 -22.47 -2.99 3.67
CA ASP A 82 -22.35 -4.39 3.24
C ASP A 82 -22.76 -4.53 1.77
N HIS A 83 -21.84 -4.20 0.84
CA HIS A 83 -22.08 -4.36 -0.60
C HIS A 83 -20.79 -4.71 -1.39
N ALA A 84 -20.97 -5.24 -2.59
CA ALA A 84 -19.88 -5.74 -3.43
C ALA A 84 -18.90 -4.68 -3.96
N GLY A 85 -19.22 -3.38 -3.80
CA GLY A 85 -18.34 -2.27 -4.18
C GLY A 85 -17.24 -2.00 -3.17
N CYS A 86 -17.43 -2.39 -1.91
CA CYS A 86 -16.48 -2.10 -0.84
C CYS A 86 -15.19 -2.90 -0.98
N ASN A 87 -14.04 -2.23 -0.74
CA ASN A 87 -12.74 -2.82 -0.97
C ASN A 87 -11.66 -2.26 -0.04
N VAL A 88 -10.85 -3.14 0.52
CA VAL A 88 -9.66 -2.82 1.30
C VAL A 88 -8.43 -3.21 0.49
N ILE A 89 -7.54 -2.26 0.25
CA ILE A 89 -6.29 -2.48 -0.48
C ILE A 89 -5.14 -2.00 0.40
N CYS A 90 -4.17 -2.87 0.66
CA CYS A 90 -2.93 -2.49 1.32
C CYS A 90 -1.76 -2.52 0.32
N ILE A 91 -0.91 -1.50 0.38
CA ILE A 91 0.33 -1.50 -0.37
C ILE A 91 1.38 -2.27 0.42
N GLY A 92 1.68 -3.45 -0.10
CA GLY A 92 2.71 -4.34 0.39
C GLY A 92 4.11 -3.98 -0.13
N SER A 93 4.91 -5.01 -0.32
CA SER A 93 6.23 -4.91 -0.96
C SER A 93 6.68 -6.30 -1.42
N ARG A 94 7.43 -6.39 -2.50
CA ARG A 94 8.13 -7.63 -2.86
C ARG A 94 9.06 -8.13 -1.75
N ALA A 95 9.54 -7.23 -0.87
CA ALA A 95 10.34 -7.58 0.29
C ALA A 95 9.64 -8.55 1.25
N ALA A 96 8.31 -8.61 1.25
CA ALA A 96 7.54 -9.59 2.00
C ALA A 96 7.77 -11.04 1.54
N SER A 97 8.25 -11.25 0.32
CA SER A 97 8.37 -12.57 -0.34
C SER A 97 9.82 -13.02 -0.58
N VAL A 98 10.80 -12.22 -0.15
CA VAL A 98 12.23 -12.51 -0.37
C VAL A 98 13.05 -12.24 0.89
N ALA A 99 14.25 -12.83 0.97
CA ALA A 99 15.21 -12.42 1.99
C ALA A 99 15.70 -10.99 1.71
N ALA A 100 15.51 -10.09 2.66
CA ALA A 100 15.81 -8.67 2.53
C ALA A 100 16.82 -8.19 3.58
N PRO A 101 18.13 -8.49 3.42
CA PRO A 101 19.17 -8.04 4.35
C PRO A 101 19.14 -6.53 4.52
N ARG A 102 19.41 -6.06 5.74
CA ARG A 102 19.41 -4.65 6.16
C ARG A 102 18.04 -3.96 6.26
N ILE A 103 16.97 -4.57 5.79
CA ILE A 103 15.58 -4.08 5.92
C ILE A 103 14.66 -5.14 6.53
N ALA A 104 15.18 -5.94 7.46
CA ALA A 104 14.47 -7.09 8.03
C ALA A 104 13.15 -6.69 8.73
N ALA A 105 13.13 -5.57 9.46
CA ALA A 105 11.92 -5.08 10.11
C ALA A 105 10.83 -4.74 9.08
N TYR A 106 11.17 -3.93 8.09
CA TYR A 106 10.27 -3.59 7.00
C TYR A 106 9.74 -4.84 6.27
N ALA A 107 10.64 -5.75 5.87
CA ALA A 107 10.25 -6.97 5.17
C ALA A 107 9.34 -7.86 6.02
N GLY A 108 9.68 -8.04 7.30
CA GLY A 108 8.88 -8.82 8.24
C GLY A 108 7.48 -8.25 8.46
N VAL A 109 7.37 -6.93 8.62
CA VAL A 109 6.09 -6.26 8.78
C VAL A 109 5.25 -6.32 7.49
N LYS A 110 5.86 -6.13 6.32
CA LYS A 110 5.15 -6.30 5.04
C LYS A 110 4.68 -7.73 4.81
N ALA A 111 5.43 -8.75 5.27
CA ALA A 111 4.95 -10.14 5.27
C ALA A 111 3.76 -10.35 6.22
N ALA A 112 3.81 -9.75 7.42
CA ALA A 112 2.68 -9.76 8.36
C ALA A 112 1.44 -9.10 7.75
N THR A 113 1.58 -7.97 7.05
CA THR A 113 0.49 -7.31 6.30
C THR A 113 -0.17 -8.27 5.30
N VAL A 114 0.62 -9.00 4.51
CA VAL A 114 0.07 -9.97 3.53
C VAL A 114 -0.75 -11.06 4.24
N SER A 115 -0.25 -11.59 5.36
CA SER A 115 -0.95 -12.61 6.15
C SER A 115 -2.24 -12.06 6.78
N ALA A 116 -2.19 -10.86 7.37
CA ALA A 116 -3.33 -10.20 7.98
C ALA A 116 -4.44 -9.94 6.93
N MET A 117 -4.08 -9.41 5.77
CA MET A 117 -5.03 -9.13 4.69
C MET A 117 -5.64 -10.41 4.10
N LYS A 118 -4.88 -11.50 4.04
CA LYS A 118 -5.42 -12.82 3.67
C LYS A 118 -6.47 -13.31 4.66
N THR A 119 -6.23 -13.13 5.93
CA THR A 119 -7.20 -13.48 6.99
C THR A 119 -8.43 -12.59 6.91
N LEU A 120 -8.22 -11.27 6.81
CA LEU A 120 -9.30 -10.28 6.69
C LEU A 120 -10.22 -10.59 5.52
N SER A 121 -9.68 -10.98 4.37
CA SER A 121 -10.49 -11.30 3.18
C SER A 121 -11.55 -12.37 3.45
N ARG A 122 -11.27 -13.30 4.36
CA ARG A 122 -12.23 -14.35 4.76
C ARG A 122 -13.24 -13.86 5.79
N GLU A 123 -12.80 -12.95 6.68
CA GLU A 123 -13.67 -12.38 7.72
C GLU A 123 -14.78 -11.52 7.09
N VAL A 124 -14.42 -10.71 6.08
CA VAL A 124 -15.33 -9.73 5.48
C VAL A 124 -16.08 -10.22 4.24
N ALA A 125 -15.75 -11.40 3.72
CA ALA A 125 -16.32 -11.93 2.48
C ALA A 125 -17.85 -11.99 2.46
N ARG A 126 -18.47 -12.33 3.61
CA ARG A 126 -19.95 -12.40 3.72
C ARG A 126 -20.62 -11.04 3.65
N ARG A 127 -19.88 -9.96 3.92
CA ARG A 127 -20.33 -8.58 3.75
C ARG A 127 -20.21 -8.09 2.30
N GLY A 128 -19.70 -8.92 1.39
CA GLY A 128 -19.39 -8.54 0.02
C GLY A 128 -18.10 -7.73 -0.13
N ILE A 129 -17.37 -7.49 0.97
CA ILE A 129 -16.16 -6.66 0.97
C ILE A 129 -14.96 -7.50 0.51
N ARG A 130 -14.15 -6.94 -0.36
CA ARG A 130 -12.89 -7.55 -0.83
C ARG A 130 -11.70 -6.97 -0.08
N ALA A 131 -10.65 -7.76 0.12
CA ALA A 131 -9.43 -7.33 0.79
C ALA A 131 -8.20 -7.93 0.08
N ASN A 132 -7.32 -7.09 -0.45
CA ASN A 132 -6.17 -7.50 -1.24
C ASN A 132 -4.92 -6.70 -0.90
N VAL A 133 -3.76 -7.23 -1.29
CA VAL A 133 -2.47 -6.56 -1.22
C VAL A 133 -1.93 -6.35 -2.63
N VAL A 134 -1.44 -5.16 -2.92
CA VAL A 134 -0.62 -4.88 -4.11
C VAL A 134 0.80 -4.67 -3.62
N SER A 135 1.73 -5.47 -4.10
CA SER A 135 3.13 -5.50 -3.64
C SER A 135 4.08 -5.02 -4.73
N PRO A 136 4.47 -3.73 -4.71
CA PRO A 136 5.42 -3.20 -5.66
C PRO A 136 6.81 -3.83 -5.53
N GLY A 137 7.52 -3.86 -6.65
CA GLY A 137 8.96 -4.06 -6.69
C GLY A 137 9.74 -2.77 -6.45
N ASP A 138 10.84 -2.65 -7.18
CA ASP A 138 11.66 -1.44 -7.15
C ASP A 138 11.04 -0.40 -8.09
N ILE A 139 10.55 0.69 -7.52
CA ILE A 139 9.82 1.77 -8.21
C ILE A 139 10.66 3.04 -8.23
N ILE A 140 10.85 3.62 -9.41
CA ILE A 140 11.59 4.87 -9.59
C ILE A 140 10.63 6.07 -9.64
N PHE A 141 10.93 7.07 -8.81
CA PHE A 141 10.31 8.39 -8.88
C PHE A 141 11.27 9.44 -8.31
N GLU A 142 11.04 10.69 -8.64
CA GLU A 142 11.85 11.82 -8.17
C GLU A 142 11.81 11.90 -6.63
N GLY A 143 12.97 12.10 -6.01
CA GLY A 143 13.11 12.12 -4.54
C GLY A 143 12.96 10.76 -3.84
N GLY A 144 12.59 9.70 -4.54
CA GLY A 144 12.53 8.34 -4.01
C GLY A 144 13.90 7.71 -3.81
N VAL A 145 13.94 6.54 -3.16
CA VAL A 145 15.18 5.79 -2.90
C VAL A 145 15.97 5.52 -4.19
N TRP A 146 15.28 5.05 -5.21
CA TRP A 146 15.91 4.69 -6.48
C TRP A 146 16.17 5.90 -7.38
N GLY A 147 15.39 6.99 -7.27
CA GLY A 147 15.69 8.28 -7.92
C GLY A 147 17.03 8.82 -7.41
N ARG A 148 17.19 8.90 -6.08
CA ARG A 148 18.47 9.30 -5.47
C ARG A 148 19.62 8.36 -5.81
N ALA A 149 19.40 7.03 -5.78
CA ALA A 149 20.43 6.07 -6.14
C ALA A 149 20.91 6.23 -7.59
N LYS A 150 20.02 6.57 -8.50
CA LYS A 150 20.37 6.86 -9.91
C LYS A 150 21.31 8.07 -10.04
N GLU A 151 21.09 9.10 -9.22
CA GLU A 151 21.88 10.33 -9.25
C GLU A 151 23.20 10.22 -8.49
N GLU A 152 23.18 9.55 -7.33
CA GLU A 152 24.28 9.56 -6.37
C GLU A 152 25.15 8.28 -6.41
N ASN A 153 24.61 7.16 -6.89
CA ASN A 153 25.26 5.86 -6.85
C ASN A 153 24.98 5.03 -8.10
N GLY A 154 25.62 5.41 -9.22
CA GLY A 154 25.42 4.74 -10.51
C GLY A 154 25.69 3.22 -10.51
N LYS A 155 26.62 2.73 -9.66
CA LYS A 155 26.89 1.28 -9.53
C LYS A 155 25.70 0.53 -8.91
N LEU A 156 25.11 1.11 -7.87
CA LEU A 156 23.90 0.53 -7.25
C LEU A 156 22.73 0.56 -8.23
N TRP A 157 22.58 1.66 -8.96
CA TRP A 157 21.57 1.79 -10.01
C TRP A 157 21.71 0.72 -11.10
N GLU A 158 22.90 0.58 -11.67
CA GLU A 158 23.16 -0.42 -12.70
C GLU A 158 22.89 -1.86 -12.20
N MET A 159 23.26 -2.14 -10.95
CA MET A 159 23.03 -3.45 -10.33
C MET A 159 21.53 -3.75 -10.25
N ILE A 160 20.73 -2.84 -9.70
CA ILE A 160 19.30 -3.08 -9.49
C ILE A 160 18.53 -3.17 -10.82
N VAL A 161 18.90 -2.35 -11.80
CA VAL A 161 18.35 -2.44 -13.16
C VAL A 161 18.70 -3.78 -13.81
N LYS A 162 19.92 -4.27 -13.60
CA LYS A 162 20.35 -5.56 -14.13
C LYS A 162 19.67 -6.75 -13.46
N GLU A 163 19.32 -6.65 -12.18
CA GLU A 163 18.62 -7.71 -11.46
C GLU A 163 17.16 -7.86 -11.92
N ASN A 164 16.53 -6.78 -12.38
CA ASN A 164 15.15 -6.86 -12.87
C ASN A 164 15.12 -7.52 -14.28
N PRO A 165 14.27 -8.54 -14.49
CA PRO A 165 14.13 -9.18 -15.82
C PRO A 165 13.75 -8.20 -16.93
N PHE A 166 12.95 -7.17 -16.65
CA PHE A 166 12.59 -6.13 -17.62
C PHE A 166 13.71 -5.10 -17.87
N ARG A 167 14.84 -5.20 -17.15
CA ARG A 167 16.00 -4.28 -17.29
C ARG A 167 15.63 -2.81 -17.05
N ARG A 168 14.64 -2.58 -16.24
CA ARG A 168 14.21 -1.28 -15.74
C ARG A 168 13.51 -1.43 -14.39
N LEU A 169 13.33 -0.33 -13.71
CA LEU A 169 12.44 -0.26 -12.55
C LEU A 169 11.01 0.08 -13.03
N GLY A 170 10.03 -0.21 -12.17
CA GLY A 170 8.65 0.20 -12.39
C GLY A 170 8.45 1.69 -12.09
N THR A 171 7.29 2.22 -12.46
CA THR A 171 6.86 3.58 -12.14
C THR A 171 5.68 3.57 -11.17
N PRO A 172 5.41 4.69 -10.46
CA PRO A 172 4.23 4.80 -9.62
C PRO A 172 2.92 4.53 -10.37
N GLU A 173 2.83 4.96 -11.62
CA GLU A 173 1.65 4.80 -12.47
C GLU A 173 1.37 3.32 -12.75
N GLU A 174 2.41 2.50 -13.00
CA GLU A 174 2.25 1.06 -13.20
C GLU A 174 1.70 0.35 -11.96
N VAL A 175 2.02 0.83 -10.77
CA VAL A 175 1.44 0.34 -9.51
C VAL A 175 0.01 0.84 -9.36
N ALA A 176 -0.23 2.13 -9.64
CA ALA A 176 -1.53 2.77 -9.53
C ALA A 176 -2.58 2.12 -10.46
N ASP A 177 -2.19 1.73 -11.68
CA ASP A 177 -3.07 1.02 -12.63
C ASP A 177 -3.56 -0.32 -12.04
N VAL A 178 -2.68 -1.06 -11.36
CA VAL A 178 -3.07 -2.31 -10.69
C VAL A 178 -3.98 -2.02 -9.49
N VAL A 179 -3.67 -1.00 -8.69
CA VAL A 179 -4.53 -0.58 -7.58
C VAL A 179 -5.91 -0.17 -8.09
N ALA A 180 -5.99 0.62 -9.15
CA ALA A 180 -7.25 1.04 -9.76
C ALA A 180 -8.06 -0.15 -10.30
N PHE A 181 -7.40 -1.14 -10.93
CA PHE A 181 -8.06 -2.39 -11.33
C PHE A 181 -8.62 -3.14 -10.12
N ILE A 182 -7.83 -3.32 -9.06
CA ILE A 182 -8.27 -4.01 -7.84
C ILE A 182 -9.37 -3.24 -7.11
N ALA A 183 -9.35 -1.91 -7.14
CA ALA A 183 -10.41 -1.08 -6.58
C ALA A 183 -11.75 -1.22 -7.33
N SER A 184 -11.69 -1.52 -8.61
CA SER A 184 -12.87 -1.55 -9.48
C SER A 184 -13.69 -2.85 -9.38
N GLU A 185 -14.93 -2.80 -9.88
CA GLU A 185 -15.80 -3.97 -10.00
C GLU A 185 -15.26 -5.04 -10.98
N ARG A 186 -14.33 -4.67 -11.85
CA ARG A 186 -13.67 -5.62 -12.78
C ARG A 186 -12.88 -6.71 -12.07
N SER A 187 -12.53 -6.50 -10.81
CA SER A 187 -11.86 -7.48 -9.94
C SER A 187 -12.83 -8.11 -8.93
N SER A 188 -14.12 -8.17 -9.21
CA SER A 188 -15.18 -8.60 -8.30
C SER A 188 -14.97 -10.00 -7.69
N PHE A 189 -14.16 -10.85 -8.30
CA PHE A 189 -13.85 -12.19 -7.79
C PHE A 189 -12.41 -12.33 -7.27
N VAL A 190 -11.71 -11.19 -7.06
CA VAL A 190 -10.34 -11.15 -6.53
C VAL A 190 -10.39 -10.66 -5.08
N THR A 191 -10.14 -11.56 -4.14
CA THR A 191 -10.01 -11.24 -2.71
C THR A 191 -8.99 -12.16 -2.05
N GLY A 192 -8.26 -11.66 -1.06
CA GLY A 192 -7.17 -12.37 -0.37
C GLY A 192 -5.95 -12.61 -1.25
N ALA A 193 -5.77 -11.87 -2.33
CA ALA A 193 -4.62 -11.95 -3.19
C ALA A 193 -3.49 -11.02 -2.71
N ASN A 194 -2.25 -11.44 -2.95
CA ASN A 194 -1.07 -10.60 -2.93
C ASN A 194 -0.56 -10.49 -4.37
N ILE A 195 -0.64 -9.31 -4.97
CA ILE A 195 -0.34 -9.09 -6.39
C ILE A 195 1.00 -8.39 -6.49
N LEU A 196 2.02 -9.10 -7.00
CA LEU A 196 3.33 -8.52 -7.27
C LEU A 196 3.28 -7.64 -8.53
N VAL A 197 3.82 -6.42 -8.40
CA VAL A 197 4.01 -5.45 -9.48
C VAL A 197 5.49 -5.10 -9.51
N ASP A 198 6.32 -6.03 -9.99
CA ASP A 198 7.77 -6.00 -9.79
C ASP A 198 8.60 -6.33 -11.06
N GLY A 199 7.95 -6.46 -12.22
CA GLY A 199 8.63 -6.83 -13.47
C GLY A 199 9.31 -8.20 -13.43
N GLY A 200 8.82 -9.11 -12.57
CA GLY A 200 9.36 -10.47 -12.41
C GLY A 200 10.62 -10.54 -11.55
N ALA A 201 10.94 -9.48 -10.79
CA ALA A 201 12.13 -9.45 -9.93
C ALA A 201 12.08 -10.49 -8.78
N THR A 202 10.89 -10.88 -8.34
CA THR A 202 10.72 -11.95 -7.35
C THR A 202 10.73 -13.31 -8.03
N SER A 203 11.74 -14.11 -7.77
CA SER A 203 11.95 -15.42 -8.43
C SER A 203 11.22 -16.58 -7.76
N GLY A 204 10.63 -16.38 -6.58
CA GLY A 204 9.88 -17.40 -5.84
C GLY A 204 8.46 -17.60 -6.38
N LEU A 205 7.95 -18.81 -6.24
CA LEU A 205 6.52 -19.07 -6.47
C LEU A 205 5.70 -18.43 -5.35
N GLN A 206 4.63 -17.75 -5.73
CA GLN A 206 3.59 -17.32 -4.79
C GLN A 206 2.60 -18.48 -4.60
N ILE A 207 2.74 -19.20 -3.50
CA ILE A 207 1.85 -20.31 -3.12
C ILE A 207 0.96 -19.86 -1.97
#